data_0ed9cf936f47a0c5c5ceb7a71825a3a1
#
_entry.id   0ed9cf936f47a0c5c5ceb7a71825a3a1
#
_cell.length_a   1.000
_cell.length_b   1.000
_cell.length_c   1.000
_cell.angle_alpha   90.00
_cell.angle_beta   90.00
_cell.angle_gamma   90.00
#
_symmetry.space_group_name_H-M   'P 1'
#
loop_
_entity.id
_entity.type
_entity.pdbx_description
1 polymer ?
#
loop_
_entity_poly.entity_id
_entity_poly.type
_entity_poly.pdbx_seq_one_letter_code
_entity_poly.pdbx_strand_id
1 'polypeptide(L)'
;MEEVKKKKTVKVLIITLSVLLAISLTSLVGILIFKRFAASKPASVTVSDNIITHKKEDPNISSVPESPQGGGESSETVSQTPSNVSDGGGKTLYLHNRNIGDNTPFKVTNMFPGDSETNYYCVRVSHKGDVILRFRADVRPGYEKLAEVLCCRITLTDSGEVLYEGTMRDMPKSLNHALNTDKSTVSEANYEITAYLDTSVGNEYQNLSLIADFNWWVEETDNLEPPKTGDNTNIVIWVIIAGIALLILILLWKKLKKEEKQGDK
;
A
#
# COMPACT_ATOMS: atom_id res chain seq x y z
N MET A 1 8.89 -19.08 -64.95
CA MET A 1 9.36 -17.89 -64.17
C MET A 1 8.29 -17.39 -63.17
N GLU A 2 7.02 -17.49 -63.45
CA GLU A 2 5.91 -17.05 -62.58
C GLU A 2 5.74 -17.89 -61.32
N GLU A 3 5.86 -19.22 -61.39
CA GLU A 3 5.76 -20.11 -60.22
C GLU A 3 6.83 -19.89 -59.16
N VAL A 4 8.07 -19.57 -59.57
CA VAL A 4 9.17 -19.29 -58.63
C VAL A 4 8.94 -17.98 -57.88
N LYS A 5 8.35 -16.96 -58.54
CA LYS A 5 7.94 -15.72 -57.93
C LYS A 5 6.81 -15.96 -56.89
N LYS A 6 5.78 -16.76 -57.23
CA LYS A 6 4.70 -17.13 -56.31
C LYS A 6 5.22 -17.86 -55.05
N LYS A 7 6.13 -18.84 -55.22
CA LYS A 7 6.76 -19.54 -54.07
C LYS A 7 7.57 -18.61 -53.14
N LYS A 8 8.33 -17.66 -53.69
CA LYS A 8 9.05 -16.64 -52.92
C LYS A 8 8.09 -15.73 -52.14
N THR A 9 7.03 -15.24 -52.74
CA THR A 9 6.03 -14.37 -52.11
C THR A 9 5.34 -15.07 -50.95
N VAL A 10 4.95 -16.36 -51.11
CA VAL A 10 4.32 -17.13 -50.05
C VAL A 10 5.29 -17.40 -48.88
N LYS A 11 6.57 -17.70 -49.14
CA LYS A 11 7.59 -17.85 -48.07
C LYS A 11 7.77 -16.55 -47.28
N VAL A 12 7.84 -15.42 -47.96
CA VAL A 12 7.97 -14.08 -47.27
C VAL A 12 6.71 -13.82 -46.46
N LEU A 13 5.53 -14.08 -46.99
CA LEU A 13 4.24 -13.88 -46.29
C LEU A 13 4.17 -14.73 -45.00
N ILE A 14 4.62 -15.98 -45.02
CA ILE A 14 4.63 -16.87 -43.84
C ILE A 14 5.62 -16.35 -42.78
N ILE A 15 6.81 -15.90 -43.19
CA ILE A 15 7.80 -15.36 -42.27
C ILE A 15 7.27 -14.09 -41.59
N THR A 16 6.70 -13.17 -42.37
CA THR A 16 6.14 -11.92 -41.80
C THR A 16 4.98 -12.18 -40.86
N LEU A 17 4.09 -13.12 -41.19
CA LEU A 17 2.96 -13.49 -40.32
C LEU A 17 3.42 -14.18 -39.05
N SER A 18 4.46 -15.01 -39.11
CA SER A 18 5.07 -15.65 -37.94
C SER A 18 5.72 -14.65 -37.00
N VAL A 19 6.40 -13.65 -37.52
CA VAL A 19 7.02 -12.57 -36.73
C VAL A 19 5.94 -11.72 -36.06
N LEU A 20 4.89 -11.34 -36.79
CA LEU A 20 3.78 -10.59 -36.22
C LEU A 20 3.06 -11.36 -35.09
N LEU A 21 2.87 -12.66 -35.28
CA LEU A 21 2.27 -13.53 -34.25
C LEU A 21 3.15 -13.60 -33.00
N ALA A 22 4.48 -13.74 -33.17
CA ALA A 22 5.41 -13.78 -32.05
C ALA A 22 5.42 -12.45 -31.26
N ILE A 23 5.41 -11.30 -31.94
CA ILE A 23 5.33 -9.97 -31.31
C ILE A 23 4.00 -9.82 -30.56
N SER A 24 2.88 -10.26 -31.14
CA SER A 24 1.55 -10.20 -30.49
C SER A 24 1.52 -11.05 -29.22
N LEU A 25 2.07 -12.27 -29.24
CA LEU A 25 2.13 -13.15 -28.07
C LEU A 25 3.01 -12.60 -26.95
N THR A 26 4.18 -12.06 -27.29
CA THR A 26 5.07 -11.44 -26.28
C THR A 26 4.46 -10.20 -25.65
N SER A 27 3.76 -9.38 -26.44
CA SER A 27 3.02 -8.21 -25.92
C SER A 27 1.89 -8.63 -24.98
N LEU A 28 1.12 -9.67 -25.32
CA LEU A 28 0.04 -10.18 -24.48
C LEU A 28 0.56 -10.70 -23.13
N VAL A 29 1.65 -11.48 -23.15
CA VAL A 29 2.29 -11.99 -21.93
C VAL A 29 2.82 -10.85 -21.09
N GLY A 30 3.43 -9.84 -21.70
CA GLY A 30 3.89 -8.62 -21.01
C GLY A 30 2.77 -7.88 -20.30
N ILE A 31 1.62 -7.69 -20.95
CA ILE A 31 0.43 -7.05 -20.37
C ILE A 31 -0.12 -7.87 -19.19
N LEU A 32 -0.19 -9.20 -19.32
CA LEU A 32 -0.69 -10.08 -18.26
C LEU A 32 0.23 -10.05 -17.02
N ILE A 33 1.54 -10.09 -17.24
CA ILE A 33 2.53 -9.99 -16.15
C ILE A 33 2.43 -8.61 -15.50
N PHE A 34 2.35 -7.53 -16.28
CA PHE A 34 2.24 -6.17 -15.75
C PHE A 34 0.96 -5.97 -14.93
N LYS A 35 -0.20 -6.45 -15.42
CA LYS A 35 -1.47 -6.41 -14.67
C LYS A 35 -1.37 -7.18 -13.35
N ARG A 36 -0.70 -8.34 -13.33
CA ARG A 36 -0.53 -9.14 -12.12
C ARG A 36 0.39 -8.46 -11.10
N PHE A 37 1.45 -7.79 -11.55
CA PHE A 37 2.34 -7.01 -10.67
C PHE A 37 1.70 -5.69 -10.21
N ALA A 38 0.95 -5.01 -11.05
CA ALA A 38 0.25 -3.77 -10.68
C ALA A 38 -0.90 -4.01 -9.70
N ALA A 39 -1.57 -5.17 -9.78
CA ALA A 39 -2.67 -5.55 -8.88
C ALA A 39 -2.19 -6.00 -7.49
N SER A 40 -0.88 -6.16 -7.26
CA SER A 40 -0.36 -6.76 -6.03
C SER A 40 0.10 -5.77 -4.95
N LYS A 41 0.03 -4.47 -5.20
CA LYS A 41 0.36 -3.48 -4.16
C LYS A 41 -0.90 -3.09 -3.41
N PRO A 42 -0.97 -3.33 -2.09
CA PRO A 42 -2.08 -2.86 -1.29
C PRO A 42 -2.12 -1.32 -1.28
N ALA A 43 -3.32 -0.76 -1.21
CA ALA A 43 -3.47 0.67 -0.94
C ALA A 43 -2.91 0.95 0.46
N SER A 44 -2.01 1.91 0.58
CA SER A 44 -1.35 2.23 1.84
C SER A 44 -1.17 3.74 2.03
N VAL A 45 -1.16 4.16 3.27
CA VAL A 45 -0.85 5.54 3.68
C VAL A 45 0.09 5.52 4.87
N THR A 46 1.00 6.47 4.91
CA THR A 46 2.03 6.57 5.95
C THR A 46 2.06 7.97 6.54
N VAL A 47 2.11 8.05 7.88
CA VAL A 47 2.49 9.27 8.60
C VAL A 47 3.92 9.07 9.12
N SER A 48 4.85 9.78 8.50
CA SER A 48 6.27 9.71 8.85
C SER A 48 6.65 10.73 9.93
N ASP A 49 7.85 10.54 10.49
CA ASP A 49 8.47 11.47 11.43
C ASP A 49 7.66 11.66 12.74
N ASN A 50 7.06 10.57 13.24
CA ASN A 50 6.55 10.54 14.60
C ASN A 50 7.76 10.48 15.55
N ILE A 51 7.94 11.51 16.37
CA ILE A 51 9.13 11.72 17.21
C ILE A 51 8.71 11.85 18.66
N ILE A 52 9.25 10.99 19.51
CA ILE A 52 9.07 11.05 20.96
C ILE A 52 10.44 11.10 21.61
N THR A 53 10.66 12.09 22.48
CA THR A 53 11.94 12.26 23.21
C THR A 53 11.72 12.20 24.70
N HIS A 54 12.55 11.43 25.39
CA HIS A 54 12.61 11.39 26.84
C HIS A 54 13.65 12.38 27.34
N LYS A 55 13.25 13.31 28.22
CA LYS A 55 14.13 14.37 28.73
C LYS A 55 14.97 13.89 29.91
N LYS A 56 16.16 14.48 30.05
CA LYS A 56 16.96 14.44 31.29
C LYS A 56 16.42 15.46 32.27
N GLU A 57 16.17 15.05 33.53
CA GLU A 57 16.05 16.00 34.63
C GLU A 57 17.40 16.70 34.79
N ASP A 58 17.48 17.98 34.49
CA ASP A 58 18.59 18.83 34.95
C ASP A 58 18.34 19.17 36.40
N PRO A 59 19.17 18.69 37.34
CA PRO A 59 18.97 18.94 38.78
C PRO A 59 19.13 20.39 39.18
N ASN A 60 19.26 21.34 38.25
CA ASN A 60 19.61 22.73 38.53
C ASN A 60 18.66 23.76 37.91
N ILE A 61 17.42 23.42 37.59
CA ILE A 61 16.41 24.42 37.19
C ILE A 61 15.40 24.57 38.32
N SER A 62 15.72 25.49 39.24
CA SER A 62 14.77 26.14 40.12
C SER A 62 13.63 26.70 39.28
N SER A 63 12.41 26.31 39.60
CA SER A 63 11.17 26.76 39.02
C SER A 63 11.06 28.26 38.93
N VAL A 64 11.18 28.83 37.74
CA VAL A 64 10.70 30.17 37.43
C VAL A 64 9.39 29.97 36.66
N PRO A 65 8.27 30.47 37.16
CA PRO A 65 7.02 30.39 36.42
C PRO A 65 7.06 31.36 35.24
N GLU A 66 7.08 30.86 34.05
CA GLU A 66 6.94 31.65 32.85
C GLU A 66 5.47 32.04 32.68
N SER A 67 5.25 33.36 32.73
CA SER A 67 4.00 34.04 32.51
C SER A 67 3.55 33.90 31.05
N PRO A 68 2.25 33.77 30.77
CA PRO A 68 1.78 33.64 29.41
C PRO A 68 1.83 34.99 28.70
N GLN A 69 2.70 35.09 27.71
CA GLN A 69 2.68 36.23 26.79
C GLN A 69 2.03 35.85 25.48
N GLY A 70 0.92 36.52 25.23
CA GLY A 70 0.02 36.28 24.11
C GLY A 70 0.50 36.80 22.77
N GLY A 71 -0.20 36.35 21.78
CA GLY A 71 -0.54 37.11 20.56
C GLY A 71 0.36 36.88 19.36
N GLY A 72 -0.19 36.22 18.39
CA GLY A 72 0.32 36.19 17.02
C GLY A 72 -0.59 35.35 16.13
N GLU A 73 -1.78 35.92 15.80
CA GLU A 73 -2.58 35.40 14.69
C GLU A 73 -1.78 35.46 13.40
N SER A 74 -1.52 34.31 12.83
CA SER A 74 -1.19 34.17 11.41
C SER A 74 -2.15 33.16 10.81
N SER A 75 -3.20 33.71 10.23
CA SER A 75 -4.19 33.00 9.43
C SER A 75 -3.51 32.54 8.13
N GLU A 76 -2.90 31.37 8.16
CA GLU A 76 -2.59 30.64 6.93
C GLU A 76 -3.75 29.71 6.61
N THR A 77 -4.50 30.10 5.57
CA THR A 77 -5.46 29.24 4.89
C THR A 77 -4.71 28.06 4.29
N VAL A 78 -4.59 26.99 5.04
CA VAL A 78 -4.04 25.72 4.54
C VAL A 78 -5.07 25.13 3.59
N SER A 79 -4.80 25.30 2.30
CA SER A 79 -5.44 24.54 1.24
C SER A 79 -5.12 23.07 1.47
N GLN A 80 -6.07 22.32 2.03
CA GLN A 80 -5.93 20.88 2.30
C GLN A 80 -5.99 20.11 0.98
N THR A 81 -4.84 19.91 0.38
CA THR A 81 -4.65 18.83 -0.59
C THR A 81 -4.63 17.53 0.21
N PRO A 82 -5.46 16.51 -0.11
CA PRO A 82 -5.40 15.23 0.59
C PRO A 82 -4.02 14.61 0.37
N SER A 83 -3.19 14.70 1.39
CA SER A 83 -1.85 14.12 1.39
C SER A 83 -2.00 12.59 1.43
N ASN A 84 -1.43 11.92 0.41
CA ASN A 84 -1.29 10.48 0.32
C ASN A 84 -2.59 9.68 0.03
N VAL A 85 -3.23 9.96 -1.10
CA VAL A 85 -4.20 9.01 -1.68
C VAL A 85 -3.42 7.89 -2.36
N SER A 86 -3.61 6.65 -1.91
CA SER A 86 -3.07 5.47 -2.57
C SER A 86 -4.22 4.66 -3.17
N ASP A 87 -4.16 4.38 -4.47
CA ASP A 87 -5.10 3.51 -5.18
C ASP A 87 -4.44 2.17 -5.42
N GLY A 88 -5.03 1.11 -4.88
CA GLY A 88 -4.58 -0.26 -5.04
C GLY A 88 -5.75 -1.17 -5.41
N GLY A 89 -5.85 -1.55 -6.70
CA GLY A 89 -6.82 -2.55 -7.13
C GLY A 89 -8.29 -2.18 -6.94
N GLY A 90 -8.67 -0.91 -7.12
CA GLY A 90 -10.04 -0.43 -6.92
C GLY A 90 -10.41 -0.10 -5.48
N LYS A 91 -9.42 -0.05 -4.58
CA LYS A 91 -9.53 0.41 -3.21
C LYS A 91 -8.70 1.66 -3.04
N THR A 92 -9.27 2.65 -2.39
CA THR A 92 -8.57 3.91 -2.11
C THR A 92 -8.46 4.06 -0.60
N LEU A 93 -7.25 4.36 -0.12
CA LEU A 93 -6.95 4.62 1.29
C LEU A 93 -6.39 6.03 1.41
N TYR A 94 -6.91 6.82 2.35
CA TYR A 94 -6.43 8.17 2.60
C TYR A 94 -6.71 8.62 4.04
N LEU A 95 -5.90 9.57 4.51
CA LEU A 95 -6.12 10.24 5.78
C LEU A 95 -7.14 11.36 5.61
N HIS A 96 -8.09 11.45 6.53
CA HIS A 96 -9.13 12.45 6.53
C HIS A 96 -9.10 13.28 7.81
N ASN A 97 -8.83 14.58 7.70
CA ASN A 97 -8.82 15.45 8.87
C ASN A 97 -10.25 15.83 9.24
N ARG A 98 -10.69 15.38 10.41
CA ARG A 98 -11.98 15.78 11.03
C ARG A 98 -11.81 17.05 11.85
N ASN A 99 -10.66 17.18 12.54
CA ASN A 99 -10.31 18.31 13.37
C ASN A 99 -8.96 18.89 12.98
N ILE A 100 -8.66 20.09 13.49
CA ILE A 100 -7.34 20.68 13.37
C ILE A 100 -6.37 19.84 14.22
N GLY A 101 -5.28 19.38 13.61
CA GLY A 101 -4.28 18.54 14.28
C GLY A 101 -4.43 17.04 14.03
N ASP A 102 -5.58 16.54 13.51
CA ASP A 102 -5.69 15.14 13.10
C ASP A 102 -4.65 14.79 12.02
N ASN A 103 -4.20 13.55 12.04
CA ASN A 103 -3.26 12.99 11.05
C ASN A 103 -1.91 13.72 10.95
N THR A 104 -1.58 14.56 11.91
CA THR A 104 -0.26 15.18 11.99
C THR A 104 0.77 14.19 12.54
N PRO A 105 2.06 14.33 12.25
CA PRO A 105 3.09 13.55 12.93
C PRO A 105 3.01 13.69 14.43
N PHE A 106 3.08 12.57 15.16
CA PHE A 106 3.07 12.54 16.61
C PHE A 106 4.39 13.06 17.14
N LYS A 107 4.42 14.29 17.59
CA LYS A 107 5.63 14.96 18.09
C LYS A 107 5.50 15.27 19.57
N VAL A 108 6.23 14.51 20.38
CA VAL A 108 6.31 14.70 21.81
C VAL A 108 7.74 15.02 22.19
N THR A 109 7.93 16.17 22.81
CA THR A 109 9.24 16.60 23.32
C THR A 109 9.27 16.55 24.83
N ASN A 110 10.37 16.05 25.37
CA ASN A 110 10.61 16.08 26.81
C ASN A 110 9.59 15.28 27.65
N MET A 111 9.21 14.07 27.18
CA MET A 111 8.37 13.17 27.96
C MET A 111 9.13 12.69 29.21
N PHE A 112 8.48 12.75 30.37
CA PHE A 112 9.00 12.21 31.65
C PHE A 112 8.31 10.88 32.00
N PRO A 113 8.93 10.06 32.86
CA PRO A 113 8.23 8.92 33.46
C PRO A 113 6.93 9.36 34.15
N GLY A 114 5.82 8.71 33.77
CA GLY A 114 4.47 9.07 34.22
C GLY A 114 3.71 9.99 33.27
N ASP A 115 4.36 10.58 32.27
CA ASP A 115 3.70 11.38 31.24
C ASP A 115 3.00 10.49 30.22
N SER A 116 1.91 11.00 29.65
CA SER A 116 1.20 10.41 28.53
C SER A 116 0.74 11.48 27.55
N GLU A 117 0.87 11.21 26.27
CA GLU A 117 0.43 12.08 25.19
C GLU A 117 -0.36 11.30 24.17
N THR A 118 -1.36 11.95 23.57
CA THR A 118 -2.29 11.30 22.65
C THR A 118 -2.38 12.05 21.33
N ASN A 119 -2.42 11.31 20.23
CA ASN A 119 -2.72 11.85 18.91
C ASN A 119 -3.79 11.04 18.20
N TYR A 120 -4.50 11.68 17.26
CA TYR A 120 -5.65 11.12 16.57
C TYR A 120 -5.41 10.99 15.08
N TYR A 121 -5.86 9.85 14.53
CA TYR A 121 -5.76 9.56 13.10
C TYR A 121 -7.10 9.05 12.59
N CYS A 122 -7.60 9.66 11.53
CA CYS A 122 -8.80 9.21 10.84
C CYS A 122 -8.41 8.67 9.46
N VAL A 123 -8.65 7.39 9.27
CA VAL A 123 -8.34 6.67 8.04
C VAL A 123 -9.64 6.34 7.32
N ARG A 124 -9.77 6.77 6.07
CA ARG A 124 -10.89 6.43 5.18
C ARG A 124 -10.47 5.41 4.15
N VAL A 125 -11.32 4.41 4.00
CA VAL A 125 -11.15 3.33 3.01
C VAL A 125 -12.36 3.30 2.10
N SER A 126 -12.16 3.56 0.82
CA SER A 126 -13.16 3.27 -0.20
C SER A 126 -12.97 1.84 -0.68
N HIS A 127 -13.98 0.98 -0.48
CA HIS A 127 -13.89 -0.44 -0.81
C HIS A 127 -15.23 -1.02 -1.24
N LYS A 128 -15.19 -2.22 -1.82
CA LYS A 128 -16.36 -3.04 -2.13
C LYS A 128 -16.11 -4.44 -1.59
N GLY A 129 -17.02 -4.91 -0.75
CA GLY A 129 -16.86 -6.18 -0.03
C GLY A 129 -15.95 -6.02 1.19
N ASP A 130 -15.74 -7.12 1.89
CA ASP A 130 -15.02 -7.16 3.14
C ASP A 130 -13.53 -6.94 2.94
N VAL A 131 -12.94 -6.10 3.78
CA VAL A 131 -11.50 -5.82 3.77
C VAL A 131 -10.96 -5.76 5.20
N ILE A 132 -9.68 -5.96 5.35
CA ILE A 132 -8.97 -5.78 6.61
C ILE A 132 -8.09 -4.53 6.47
N LEU A 133 -8.39 -3.52 7.30
CA LEU A 133 -7.51 -2.39 7.51
C LEU A 133 -6.44 -2.80 8.52
N ARG A 134 -5.19 -2.66 8.14
CA ARG A 134 -4.05 -3.00 8.97
C ARG A 134 -3.28 -1.76 9.37
N PHE A 135 -2.71 -1.78 10.56
CA PHE A 135 -1.85 -0.73 11.10
C PHE A 135 -0.55 -1.33 11.60
N ARG A 136 0.55 -0.60 11.45
CA ARG A 136 1.85 -0.90 12.04
C ARG A 136 2.63 0.40 12.32
N ALA A 137 3.33 0.42 13.44
CA ALA A 137 4.36 1.41 13.70
C ALA A 137 5.74 0.79 13.45
N ASP A 138 6.50 1.38 12.54
CA ASP A 138 7.86 0.96 12.21
C ASP A 138 8.86 1.88 12.88
N VAL A 139 9.52 1.41 13.93
CA VAL A 139 10.61 2.13 14.57
C VAL A 139 11.83 2.15 13.64
N ARG A 140 12.37 3.34 13.39
CA ARG A 140 13.52 3.50 12.49
C ARG A 140 14.80 2.94 13.11
N PRO A 141 15.71 2.38 12.28
CA PRO A 141 17.00 1.88 12.74
C PRO A 141 17.80 2.93 13.52
N GLY A 142 18.31 2.54 14.69
CA GLY A 142 19.05 3.41 15.61
C GLY A 142 18.21 4.09 16.70
N TYR A 143 16.87 3.89 16.67
CA TYR A 143 15.94 4.47 17.64
C TYR A 143 15.21 3.43 18.48
N GLU A 144 15.67 2.16 18.44
CA GLU A 144 15.01 1.03 19.07
C GLU A 144 15.13 1.04 20.60
N LYS A 145 16.15 1.70 21.13
CA LYS A 145 16.43 1.66 22.57
C LYS A 145 15.28 2.23 23.41
N LEU A 146 14.70 3.36 23.01
CA LEU A 146 13.57 3.93 23.73
C LEU A 146 12.30 3.08 23.53
N ALA A 147 12.19 2.35 22.44
CA ALA A 147 11.04 1.46 22.16
C ALA A 147 10.91 0.32 23.18
N GLU A 148 11.98 -0.02 23.91
CA GLU A 148 11.97 -1.05 24.96
C GLU A 148 11.07 -0.68 26.15
N VAL A 149 10.92 0.60 26.41
CA VAL A 149 10.22 1.13 27.61
C VAL A 149 9.09 2.09 27.27
N LEU A 150 9.10 2.69 26.07
CA LEU A 150 7.99 3.53 25.63
C LEU A 150 6.79 2.63 25.32
N CYS A 151 5.76 2.78 26.11
CA CYS A 151 4.49 2.10 25.94
C CYS A 151 3.57 2.89 25.01
N CYS A 152 2.73 2.18 24.29
CA CYS A 152 1.63 2.79 23.54
C CYS A 152 0.35 2.01 23.72
N ARG A 153 -0.77 2.73 23.69
CA ARG A 153 -2.11 2.21 23.60
C ARG A 153 -2.72 2.69 22.30
N ILE A 154 -3.30 1.78 21.53
CA ILE A 154 -3.97 2.07 20.27
C ILE A 154 -5.42 1.62 20.38
N THR A 155 -6.32 2.59 20.31
CA THR A 155 -7.75 2.39 20.49
C THR A 155 -8.50 2.87 19.25
N LEU A 156 -9.53 2.14 18.84
CA LEU A 156 -10.52 2.60 17.88
C LEU A 156 -11.59 3.41 18.63
N THR A 157 -11.63 4.73 18.40
CA THR A 157 -12.53 5.63 19.16
C THR A 157 -14.01 5.35 18.92
N ASP A 158 -14.37 4.83 17.74
CA ASP A 158 -15.76 4.56 17.37
C ASP A 158 -16.36 3.38 18.16
N SER A 159 -15.55 2.37 18.46
CA SER A 159 -15.98 1.16 19.21
C SER A 159 -15.45 1.11 20.64
N GLY A 160 -14.44 1.89 20.97
CA GLY A 160 -13.68 1.78 22.21
C GLY A 160 -12.79 0.53 22.27
N GLU A 161 -12.62 -0.18 21.16
CA GLU A 161 -11.79 -1.38 21.09
C GLU A 161 -10.30 -1.01 21.20
N VAL A 162 -9.61 -1.65 22.14
CA VAL A 162 -8.15 -1.53 22.27
C VAL A 162 -7.49 -2.57 21.38
N LEU A 163 -6.87 -2.12 20.29
CA LEU A 163 -6.16 -2.97 19.34
C LEU A 163 -4.80 -3.43 19.87
N TYR A 164 -4.17 -2.59 20.67
CA TYR A 164 -2.88 -2.88 21.28
C TYR A 164 -2.64 -2.04 22.54
N GLU A 165 -1.98 -2.64 23.53
CA GLU A 165 -1.43 -1.96 24.68
C GLU A 165 -0.14 -2.68 25.10
N GLY A 166 0.98 -1.96 25.13
CA GLY A 166 2.30 -2.50 25.46
C GLY A 166 3.44 -1.63 24.96
N THR A 167 4.67 -2.17 25.01
CA THR A 167 5.85 -1.43 24.55
C THR A 167 5.87 -1.33 23.02
N MET A 168 6.47 -0.25 22.49
CA MET A 168 6.62 -0.10 21.04
C MET A 168 7.44 -1.23 20.41
N ARG A 169 8.41 -1.79 21.16
CA ARG A 169 9.22 -2.93 20.74
C ARG A 169 8.39 -4.20 20.49
N ASP A 170 7.44 -4.47 21.37
CA ASP A 170 6.68 -5.73 21.38
C ASP A 170 5.40 -5.65 20.52
N MET A 171 5.18 -4.51 19.84
CA MET A 171 4.03 -4.35 18.96
C MET A 171 4.01 -5.41 17.86
N PRO A 172 2.88 -6.07 17.63
CA PRO A 172 2.71 -7.01 16.52
C PRO A 172 3.03 -6.37 15.16
N LYS A 173 3.47 -7.19 14.22
CA LYS A 173 3.77 -6.73 12.84
C LYS A 173 2.57 -6.11 12.12
N SER A 174 1.36 -6.38 12.57
CA SER A 174 0.15 -5.69 12.13
C SER A 174 -0.95 -5.81 13.19
N LEU A 175 -1.65 -4.72 13.41
CA LEU A 175 -2.93 -4.66 14.10
C LEU A 175 -4.02 -4.63 13.04
N ASN A 176 -5.08 -5.40 13.25
CA ASN A 176 -6.08 -5.66 12.23
C ASN A 176 -7.44 -5.12 12.66
N HIS A 177 -8.12 -4.44 11.75
CA HIS A 177 -9.50 -3.99 11.91
C HIS A 177 -10.32 -4.41 10.69
N ALA A 178 -11.34 -5.24 10.88
CA ALA A 178 -12.20 -5.71 9.80
C ALA A 178 -13.24 -4.64 9.43
N LEU A 179 -13.35 -4.34 8.14
CA LEU A 179 -14.35 -3.45 7.56
C LEU A 179 -15.24 -4.28 6.64
N ASN A 180 -16.45 -4.58 7.11
CA ASN A 180 -17.36 -5.50 6.43
C ASN A 180 -18.47 -4.71 5.72
N THR A 181 -18.68 -5.03 4.44
CA THR A 181 -19.80 -4.51 3.66
C THR A 181 -20.09 -5.35 2.43
N ASP A 182 -21.35 -5.45 2.06
CA ASP A 182 -21.82 -6.08 0.82
C ASP A 182 -21.93 -5.08 -0.35
N LYS A 183 -21.70 -3.80 -0.12
CA LYS A 183 -21.84 -2.71 -1.08
C LYS A 183 -20.54 -1.92 -1.23
N SER A 184 -20.43 -1.18 -2.33
CA SER A 184 -19.38 -0.17 -2.45
C SER A 184 -19.64 0.95 -1.45
N THR A 185 -18.67 1.22 -0.59
CA THR A 185 -18.79 2.20 0.51
C THR A 185 -17.47 2.88 0.81
N VAL A 186 -17.55 3.92 1.63
CA VAL A 186 -16.41 4.53 2.29
C VAL A 186 -16.55 4.26 3.79
N SER A 187 -15.66 3.43 4.33
CA SER A 187 -15.57 3.18 5.76
C SER A 187 -14.54 4.09 6.41
N GLU A 188 -14.78 4.47 7.66
CA GLU A 188 -13.86 5.24 8.49
C GLU A 188 -13.39 4.40 9.66
N ALA A 189 -12.11 4.57 10.02
CA ALA A 189 -11.54 4.04 11.25
C ALA A 189 -10.79 5.16 11.95
N ASN A 190 -11.20 5.47 13.17
CA ASN A 190 -10.66 6.54 13.97
C ASN A 190 -9.77 5.96 15.07
N TYR A 191 -8.46 6.22 14.94
CA TYR A 191 -7.43 5.74 15.85
C TYR A 191 -7.09 6.83 16.87
N GLU A 192 -7.10 6.45 18.13
CA GLU A 192 -6.47 7.17 19.22
C GLU A 192 -5.18 6.44 19.56
N ILE A 193 -4.04 7.11 19.44
CA ILE A 193 -2.73 6.56 19.75
C ILE A 193 -2.16 7.34 20.91
N THR A 194 -2.08 6.70 22.08
CA THR A 194 -1.48 7.27 23.29
C THR A 194 -0.11 6.66 23.52
N ALA A 195 0.90 7.49 23.64
CA ALA A 195 2.25 7.09 24.07
C ALA A 195 2.48 7.52 25.53
N TYR A 196 3.10 6.65 26.32
CA TYR A 196 3.38 6.94 27.71
C TYR A 196 4.67 6.24 28.19
N LEU A 197 5.31 6.82 29.20
CA LEU A 197 6.42 6.21 29.91
C LEU A 197 5.96 5.81 31.32
N ASP A 198 6.20 4.54 31.69
CA ASP A 198 5.94 4.10 33.05
C ASP A 198 6.83 4.81 34.05
N THR A 199 6.33 5.06 35.28
CA THR A 199 7.06 5.73 36.36
C THR A 199 8.32 4.99 36.81
N SER A 200 8.44 3.70 36.49
CA SER A 200 9.60 2.84 36.79
C SER A 200 10.74 2.96 35.78
N VAL A 201 10.55 3.72 34.66
CA VAL A 201 11.60 3.88 33.65
C VAL A 201 12.83 4.59 34.24
N GLY A 202 13.97 3.91 34.13
CA GLY A 202 15.22 4.35 34.73
C GLY A 202 15.96 5.40 33.91
N ASN A 203 16.99 5.97 34.55
CA ASN A 203 17.81 7.05 33.98
C ASN A 203 18.63 6.63 32.75
N GLU A 204 18.79 5.33 32.48
CA GLU A 204 19.51 4.77 31.32
C GLU A 204 18.82 5.06 30.00
N TYR A 205 17.54 5.46 30.04
CA TYR A 205 16.77 5.84 28.85
C TYR A 205 16.71 7.36 28.64
N GLN A 206 17.30 8.16 29.53
CA GLN A 206 17.31 9.62 29.40
C GLN A 206 18.04 10.08 28.14
N ASN A 207 17.57 11.18 27.56
CA ASN A 207 18.06 11.78 26.30
C ASN A 207 17.98 10.88 25.08
N LEU A 208 17.22 9.80 25.16
CA LEU A 208 16.92 8.98 23.98
C LEU A 208 15.74 9.55 23.22
N SER A 209 15.70 9.23 21.94
CA SER A 209 14.61 9.55 21.05
C SER A 209 14.09 8.26 20.40
N LEU A 210 12.81 8.24 20.08
CA LEU A 210 12.19 7.26 19.22
C LEU A 210 11.67 7.99 18.00
N ILE A 211 11.97 7.45 16.80
CA ILE A 211 11.39 7.90 15.55
C ILE A 211 10.71 6.70 14.92
N ALA A 212 9.44 6.86 14.56
CA ALA A 212 8.66 5.79 13.96
C ALA A 212 7.82 6.30 12.78
N ASP A 213 7.53 5.41 11.85
CA ASP A 213 6.60 5.65 10.75
C ASP A 213 5.32 4.84 11.00
N PHE A 214 4.17 5.50 11.00
CA PHE A 214 2.87 4.88 11.17
C PHE A 214 2.30 4.55 9.81
N ASN A 215 2.04 3.28 9.58
CA ASN A 215 1.63 2.74 8.28
C ASN A 215 0.26 2.10 8.38
N TRP A 216 -0.64 2.50 7.51
CA TRP A 216 -1.92 1.81 7.29
C TRP A 216 -1.95 1.24 5.89
N TRP A 217 -2.52 0.04 5.74
CA TRP A 217 -2.77 -0.58 4.44
C TRP A 217 -4.02 -1.46 4.50
N VAL A 218 -4.59 -1.73 3.32
CA VAL A 218 -5.80 -2.52 3.18
C VAL A 218 -5.50 -3.83 2.47
N GLU A 219 -5.95 -4.92 3.04
CA GLU A 219 -5.92 -6.25 2.43
C GLU A 219 -7.34 -6.77 2.22
N GLU A 220 -7.52 -7.61 1.20
CA GLU A 220 -8.78 -8.33 1.03
C GLU A 220 -8.86 -9.44 2.08
N THR A 221 -10.04 -9.61 2.66
CA THR A 221 -10.37 -10.86 3.33
C THR A 221 -10.39 -11.93 2.26
N ASP A 222 -9.54 -12.94 2.40
CA ASP A 222 -9.51 -14.13 1.55
C ASP A 222 -10.85 -14.90 1.63
N ASN A 223 -11.89 -14.32 1.09
CA ASN A 223 -12.98 -15.11 0.57
C ASN A 223 -12.45 -15.68 -0.74
N LEU A 224 -12.29 -17.01 -0.78
CA LEU A 224 -11.82 -17.84 -1.88
C LEU A 224 -12.64 -17.73 -3.18
N GLU A 225 -13.38 -16.68 -3.38
CA GLU A 225 -13.90 -16.32 -4.69
C GLU A 225 -12.81 -15.53 -5.41
N PRO A 226 -12.25 -16.08 -6.51
CA PRO A 226 -11.32 -15.31 -7.32
C PRO A 226 -12.00 -13.99 -7.68
N PRO A 227 -11.28 -12.85 -7.61
CA PRO A 227 -11.87 -11.56 -7.89
C PRO A 227 -12.58 -11.66 -9.22
N LYS A 228 -13.90 -11.43 -9.22
CA LYS A 228 -14.66 -11.18 -10.45
C LYS A 228 -14.11 -9.86 -10.99
N THR A 229 -12.94 -9.95 -11.61
CA THR A 229 -12.43 -8.86 -12.40
C THR A 229 -13.46 -8.64 -13.49
N GLY A 230 -14.23 -7.57 -13.34
CA GLY A 230 -15.20 -7.12 -14.34
C GLY A 230 -14.53 -6.62 -15.63
N ASP A 231 -13.33 -7.08 -15.90
CA ASP A 231 -12.65 -6.97 -17.17
C ASP A 231 -13.18 -8.09 -18.07
N ASN A 232 -14.30 -7.79 -18.75
CA ASN A 232 -14.86 -8.58 -19.84
C ASN A 232 -13.93 -8.60 -21.08
N THR A 233 -12.64 -8.44 -20.86
CA THR A 233 -11.65 -8.76 -21.89
C THR A 233 -11.67 -10.27 -22.02
N ASN A 234 -12.49 -10.75 -22.93
CA ASN A 234 -12.64 -12.16 -23.24
C ASN A 234 -11.28 -12.73 -23.69
N ILE A 235 -10.39 -13.00 -22.71
CA ILE A 235 -9.09 -13.66 -22.92
C ILE A 235 -9.30 -14.91 -23.76
N VAL A 236 -10.44 -15.60 -23.57
CA VAL A 236 -10.87 -16.75 -24.35
C VAL A 236 -10.96 -16.41 -25.85
N ILE A 237 -11.49 -15.25 -26.24
CA ILE A 237 -11.58 -14.86 -27.67
C ILE A 237 -10.18 -14.68 -28.26
N TRP A 238 -9.25 -14.04 -27.54
CA TRP A 238 -7.88 -13.86 -28.03
C TRP A 238 -7.11 -15.16 -28.12
N VAL A 239 -7.32 -16.10 -27.20
CA VAL A 239 -6.75 -17.45 -27.25
C VAL A 239 -7.31 -18.23 -28.46
N ILE A 240 -8.60 -18.12 -28.76
CA ILE A 240 -9.23 -18.75 -29.94
C ILE A 240 -8.66 -18.14 -31.22
N ILE A 241 -8.55 -16.83 -31.33
CA ILE A 241 -7.97 -16.13 -32.49
C ILE A 241 -6.53 -16.58 -32.73
N ALA A 242 -5.71 -16.63 -31.69
CA ALA A 242 -4.32 -17.10 -31.75
C ALA A 242 -4.25 -18.57 -32.19
N GLY A 243 -5.13 -19.43 -31.69
CA GLY A 243 -5.24 -20.85 -32.09
C GLY A 243 -5.61 -21.02 -33.56
N ILE A 244 -6.57 -20.27 -34.08
CA ILE A 244 -6.96 -20.28 -35.47
C ILE A 244 -5.81 -19.82 -36.37
N ALA A 245 -5.13 -18.75 -36.03
CA ALA A 245 -3.97 -18.23 -36.75
C ALA A 245 -2.84 -19.28 -36.85
N LEU A 246 -2.55 -19.95 -35.72
CA LEU A 246 -1.55 -21.02 -35.69
C LEU A 246 -1.94 -22.22 -36.59
N LEU A 247 -3.20 -22.59 -36.59
CA LEU A 247 -3.73 -23.69 -37.41
C LEU A 247 -3.61 -23.37 -38.91
N ILE A 248 -3.92 -22.13 -39.30
CA ILE A 248 -3.75 -21.64 -40.68
C ILE A 248 -2.26 -21.68 -41.10
N LEU A 249 -1.36 -21.25 -40.23
CA LEU A 249 0.09 -21.31 -40.49
C LEU A 249 0.59 -22.74 -40.72
N ILE A 250 0.12 -23.70 -39.91
CA ILE A 250 0.48 -25.13 -40.05
C ILE A 250 -0.04 -25.68 -41.38
N LEU A 251 -1.25 -25.34 -41.75
CA LEU A 251 -1.85 -25.80 -43.04
C LEU A 251 -1.09 -25.23 -44.25
N LEU A 252 -0.73 -23.94 -44.21
CA LEU A 252 0.05 -23.32 -45.27
C LEU A 252 1.46 -23.94 -45.37
N TRP A 253 2.10 -24.20 -44.21
CA TRP A 253 3.39 -24.86 -44.19
C TRP A 253 3.35 -26.29 -44.74
N LYS A 254 2.33 -27.08 -44.40
CA LYS A 254 2.12 -28.42 -44.95
C LYS A 254 1.87 -28.38 -46.46
N LYS A 255 1.10 -27.40 -46.94
CA LYS A 255 0.84 -27.22 -48.38
C LYS A 255 2.12 -26.93 -49.16
N LEU A 256 2.94 -26.01 -48.65
CA LEU A 256 4.26 -25.68 -49.27
C LEU A 256 5.19 -26.90 -49.32
N LYS A 257 5.27 -27.66 -48.21
CA LYS A 257 6.12 -28.85 -48.14
C LYS A 257 5.64 -29.98 -49.10
N LYS A 258 4.34 -30.03 -49.39
CA LYS A 258 3.76 -30.97 -50.37
C LYS A 258 4.10 -30.57 -51.80
N GLU A 259 4.03 -29.27 -52.12
CA GLU A 259 4.39 -28.72 -53.44
C GLU A 259 5.90 -28.85 -53.75
N GLU A 260 6.74 -28.71 -52.75
CA GLU A 260 8.20 -28.89 -52.86
C GLU A 260 8.56 -30.37 -53.19
N LYS A 261 7.84 -31.35 -52.61
CA LYS A 261 8.04 -32.76 -52.91
C LYS A 261 7.50 -33.20 -54.29
N GLN A 262 6.56 -32.49 -54.90
CA GLN A 262 6.02 -32.79 -56.22
C GLN A 262 6.79 -32.14 -57.37
N GLY A 263 7.60 -31.12 -57.07
CA GLY A 263 8.43 -30.45 -58.06
C GLY A 263 9.81 -31.09 -58.31
N ASP A 264 10.14 -32.13 -57.51
CA ASP A 264 11.43 -32.84 -57.55
C ASP A 264 11.30 -34.26 -58.18
N LYS A 265 10.18 -34.52 -58.83
CA LYS A 265 9.91 -35.69 -59.69
C LYS A 265 9.69 -35.19 -61.13
#